data_6b5f7accce396a5db77fb5bab938a5f4
#
_entry.id   6b5f7accce396a5db77fb5bab938a5f4
#
_cell.length_a   1.000
_cell.length_b   1.000
_cell.length_c   1.000
_cell.angle_alpha   90.00
_cell.angle_beta   90.00
_cell.angle_gamma   90.00
#
_symmetry.space_group_name_H-M   'P 1'
#
loop_
_entity.id
_entity.type
_entity.pdbx_description
1 polymer ?
#
loop_
_entity_poly.entity_id
_entity_poly.type
_entity_poly.pdbx_seq_one_letter_code
_entity_poly.pdbx_strand_id
1 'polypeptide(L)'
;IEDRIQMQQASVSDISSRNLSQNILGYGHGNFGVVRDQIKSVEEFSKDLRPTGPHNSFLFVVLDYGFIGLILFLNIFLIPFIKFLSNLKVNMFRPEYLFLGTFVALSLTGDFIQNHSISVIFFVTLFKTFQDISNE
;
A
#
# COMPACT_ATOMS: atom_id res chain seq x y z
N ILE A 1 -6.47 6.46 17.14
CA ILE A 1 -5.01 6.45 16.83
C ILE A 1 -4.39 5.17 17.38
N GLU A 2 -4.73 4.78 18.61
CA GLU A 2 -4.19 3.59 19.28
C GLU A 2 -4.48 2.31 18.51
N ASP A 3 -5.69 2.16 17.99
CA ASP A 3 -6.12 1.01 17.20
C ASP A 3 -5.29 0.81 15.92
N ARG A 4 -4.93 1.91 15.22
CA ARG A 4 -4.11 1.84 14.02
C ARG A 4 -2.70 1.35 14.32
N ILE A 5 -2.11 1.82 15.42
CA ILE A 5 -0.78 1.40 15.86
C ILE A 5 -0.80 -0.09 16.21
N GLN A 6 -1.82 -0.54 16.93
CA GLN A 6 -1.97 -1.96 17.28
C GLN A 6 -2.12 -2.84 16.04
N MET A 7 -2.92 -2.42 15.03
CA MET A 7 -3.07 -3.12 13.77
C MET A 7 -1.76 -3.22 12.99
N GLN A 8 -0.99 -2.14 12.94
CA GLN A 8 0.30 -2.15 12.28
C GLN A 8 1.32 -3.02 13.01
N GLN A 9 1.36 -2.95 14.33
CA GLN A 9 2.24 -3.80 15.15
C GLN A 9 1.89 -5.29 15.00
N ALA A 10 0.61 -5.64 15.02
CA ALA A 10 0.16 -7.00 14.80
C ALA A 10 0.52 -7.49 13.39
N SER A 11 0.39 -6.64 12.38
CA SER A 11 0.78 -6.96 11.00
C SER A 11 2.28 -7.24 10.89
N VAL A 12 3.12 -6.43 11.52
CA VAL A 12 4.57 -6.62 11.54
C VAL A 12 4.95 -7.88 12.32
N SER A 13 4.32 -8.12 13.47
CA SER A 13 4.53 -9.32 14.27
C SER A 13 4.17 -10.59 13.49
N ASP A 14 3.04 -10.57 12.79
CA ASP A 14 2.59 -11.67 11.95
C ASP A 14 3.60 -11.96 10.83
N ILE A 15 4.04 -10.95 10.07
CA ILE A 15 5.05 -11.09 9.02
C ILE A 15 6.33 -11.73 9.58
N SER A 16 6.74 -11.36 10.80
CA SER A 16 7.93 -11.89 11.44
C SER A 16 7.81 -13.36 11.87
N SER A 17 6.59 -13.82 12.12
CA SER A 17 6.31 -15.19 12.59
C SER A 17 5.95 -16.17 11.46
N ARG A 18 5.73 -15.68 10.23
CA ARG A 18 5.35 -16.49 9.07
C ARG A 18 6.46 -17.43 8.61
N ASN A 19 6.03 -18.52 7.97
CA ASN A 19 6.97 -19.35 7.22
C ASN A 19 7.41 -18.65 5.92
N LEU A 20 8.48 -19.16 5.30
CA LEU A 20 9.09 -18.57 4.11
C LEU A 20 8.10 -18.43 2.93
N SER A 21 7.27 -19.44 2.70
CA SER A 21 6.30 -19.39 1.58
C SER A 21 5.23 -18.32 1.79
N GLN A 22 4.73 -18.15 2.99
CA GLN A 22 3.77 -17.08 3.35
C GLN A 22 4.42 -15.69 3.27
N ASN A 23 5.69 -15.56 3.62
CA ASN A 23 6.40 -14.29 3.44
C ASN A 23 6.62 -13.95 1.96
N ILE A 24 6.87 -14.95 1.11
CA ILE A 24 7.08 -14.73 -0.32
C ILE A 24 5.77 -14.42 -1.05
N LEU A 25 4.70 -15.19 -0.80
CA LEU A 25 3.45 -15.16 -1.57
C LEU A 25 2.29 -14.45 -0.86
N GLY A 26 2.40 -14.19 0.44
CA GLY A 26 1.32 -13.64 1.26
C GLY A 26 0.24 -14.67 1.62
N TYR A 27 -0.84 -14.18 2.22
CA TYR A 27 -2.00 -15.01 2.57
C TYR A 27 -3.05 -15.10 1.46
N GLY A 28 -2.91 -14.32 0.40
CA GLY A 28 -3.93 -14.11 -0.62
C GLY A 28 -4.84 -12.92 -0.30
N HIS A 29 -5.47 -12.40 -1.33
CA HIS A 29 -6.29 -11.18 -1.25
C HIS A 29 -7.43 -11.29 -0.22
N GLY A 30 -7.55 -10.26 0.62
CA GLY A 30 -8.65 -10.14 1.58
C GLY A 30 -8.49 -10.97 2.85
N ASN A 31 -7.34 -11.63 3.07
CA ASN A 31 -7.11 -12.50 4.23
C ASN A 31 -6.56 -11.77 5.48
N PHE A 32 -6.64 -10.44 5.54
CA PHE A 32 -6.27 -9.67 6.74
C PHE A 32 -6.98 -10.15 8.01
N GLY A 33 -8.14 -10.79 7.88
CA GLY A 33 -8.87 -11.42 9.00
C GLY A 33 -8.00 -12.34 9.85
N VAL A 34 -7.05 -13.05 9.25
CA VAL A 34 -6.11 -13.95 9.96
C VAL A 34 -5.27 -13.15 10.96
N VAL A 35 -4.75 -11.99 10.54
CA VAL A 35 -3.93 -11.11 11.41
C VAL A 35 -4.82 -10.43 12.46
N ARG A 36 -5.97 -9.92 12.04
CA ARG A 36 -6.92 -9.25 12.92
C ARG A 36 -7.32 -10.13 14.09
N ASP A 37 -7.63 -11.40 13.84
CA ASP A 37 -8.13 -12.32 14.87
C ASP A 37 -7.04 -12.70 15.91
N GLN A 38 -5.78 -12.35 15.64
CA GLN A 38 -4.67 -12.47 16.61
C GLN A 38 -4.63 -11.30 17.62
N ILE A 39 -5.37 -10.23 17.37
CA ILE A 39 -5.38 -9.04 18.23
C ILE A 39 -6.42 -9.22 19.32
N LYS A 40 -5.99 -9.44 20.57
CA LYS A 40 -6.87 -9.70 21.73
C LYS A 40 -7.91 -8.60 21.97
N SER A 41 -7.61 -7.35 21.60
CA SER A 41 -8.51 -6.21 21.78
C SER A 41 -9.67 -6.18 20.78
N VAL A 42 -9.67 -7.05 19.76
CA VAL A 42 -10.74 -7.08 18.74
C VAL A 42 -12.07 -7.61 19.28
N GLU A 43 -12.05 -8.34 20.40
CA GLU A 43 -13.28 -8.78 21.07
C GLU A 43 -14.15 -7.62 21.58
N GLU A 44 -13.52 -6.45 21.86
CA GLU A 44 -14.23 -5.26 22.34
C GLU A 44 -14.78 -4.38 21.19
N PHE A 45 -14.32 -4.59 19.95
CA PHE A 45 -14.88 -3.85 18.80
C PHE A 45 -16.27 -4.40 18.48
N SER A 46 -17.23 -3.50 18.36
CA SER A 46 -18.56 -3.89 17.83
C SER A 46 -18.35 -4.57 16.47
N LYS A 47 -19.10 -5.65 16.21
CA LYS A 47 -18.98 -6.48 15.00
C LYS A 47 -19.03 -5.64 13.71
N ASP A 48 -19.69 -4.48 13.76
CA ASP A 48 -19.90 -3.58 12.63
C ASP A 48 -18.73 -2.65 12.33
N LEU A 49 -17.75 -2.52 13.25
CA LEU A 49 -16.61 -1.60 13.13
C LEU A 49 -15.26 -2.32 13.01
N ARG A 50 -15.27 -3.61 12.69
CA ARG A 50 -14.01 -4.36 12.56
C ARG A 50 -13.14 -3.80 11.44
N PRO A 51 -11.90 -3.42 11.74
CA PRO A 51 -11.00 -2.89 10.72
C PRO A 51 -10.75 -3.94 9.63
N THR A 52 -10.78 -3.48 8.38
CA THR A 52 -10.63 -4.33 7.20
C THR A 52 -9.19 -4.43 6.73
N GLY A 53 -8.27 -3.64 7.28
CA GLY A 53 -6.88 -3.60 6.88
C GLY A 53 -5.95 -2.95 7.91
N PRO A 54 -4.63 -3.01 7.70
CA PRO A 54 -3.61 -2.50 8.62
C PRO A 54 -3.50 -0.96 8.62
N HIS A 55 -4.37 -0.25 7.91
CA HIS A 55 -4.28 1.20 7.68
C HIS A 55 -2.92 1.66 7.15
N ASN A 56 -2.27 0.81 6.35
CA ASN A 56 -1.02 1.05 5.66
C ASN A 56 -1.00 0.18 4.40
N SER A 57 -1.01 0.81 3.23
CA SER A 57 -1.11 0.08 1.96
C SER A 57 0.09 -0.82 1.68
N PHE A 58 1.28 -0.48 2.16
CA PHE A 58 2.47 -1.32 1.99
C PHE A 58 2.36 -2.60 2.83
N LEU A 59 1.96 -2.48 4.10
CA LEU A 59 1.70 -3.64 4.95
C LEU A 59 0.58 -4.50 4.37
N PHE A 60 -0.48 -3.88 3.85
CA PHE A 60 -1.56 -4.59 3.19
C PHE A 60 -1.06 -5.44 2.02
N VAL A 61 -0.21 -4.86 1.15
CA VAL A 61 0.36 -5.59 0.01
C VAL A 61 1.25 -6.76 0.47
N VAL A 62 2.06 -6.56 1.53
CA VAL A 62 2.89 -7.66 2.07
C VAL A 62 2.04 -8.75 2.68
N LEU A 63 0.96 -8.41 3.38
CA LEU A 63 0.07 -9.40 4.00
C LEU A 63 -0.64 -10.23 2.94
N ASP A 64 -1.20 -9.59 1.92
CA ASP A 64 -1.99 -10.25 0.89
C ASP A 64 -1.12 -10.96 -0.17
N TYR A 65 -0.05 -10.31 -0.64
CA TYR A 65 0.72 -10.75 -1.81
C TYR A 65 2.19 -11.06 -1.51
N GLY A 66 2.61 -10.96 -0.24
CA GLY A 66 3.97 -11.22 0.19
C GLY A 66 4.99 -10.20 -0.33
N PHE A 67 6.27 -10.55 -0.17
CA PHE A 67 7.36 -9.69 -0.64
C PHE A 67 7.44 -9.61 -2.17
N ILE A 68 6.98 -10.64 -2.90
CA ILE A 68 6.86 -10.56 -4.37
C ILE A 68 5.87 -9.45 -4.74
N GLY A 69 4.69 -9.43 -4.10
CA GLY A 69 3.70 -8.37 -4.33
C GLY A 69 4.24 -6.99 -3.99
N LEU A 70 4.97 -6.87 -2.89
CA LEU A 70 5.60 -5.59 -2.50
C LEU A 70 6.63 -5.12 -3.55
N ILE A 71 7.49 -6.02 -4.03
CA ILE A 71 8.47 -5.68 -5.07
C ILE A 71 7.77 -5.21 -6.34
N LEU A 72 6.75 -5.93 -6.81
CA LEU A 72 5.98 -5.54 -7.99
C LEU A 72 5.28 -4.19 -7.76
N PHE A 73 4.69 -3.98 -6.59
CA PHE A 73 4.05 -2.74 -6.21
C PHE A 73 5.02 -1.56 -6.19
N LEU A 74 6.20 -1.73 -5.61
CA LEU A 74 7.23 -0.68 -5.57
C LEU A 74 7.77 -0.36 -6.96
N ASN A 75 7.88 -1.33 -7.87
CA ASN A 75 8.31 -1.08 -9.24
C ASN A 75 7.36 -0.15 -10.00
N ILE A 76 6.07 -0.14 -9.68
CA ILE A 76 5.10 0.80 -10.25
C ILE A 76 5.50 2.26 -9.98
N PHE A 77 6.09 2.53 -8.81
CA PHE A 77 6.55 3.87 -8.44
C PHE A 77 7.97 4.17 -8.90
N LEU A 78 8.80 3.14 -9.03
CA LEU A 78 10.23 3.30 -9.31
C LEU A 78 10.47 4.00 -10.65
N ILE A 79 9.75 3.61 -11.70
CA ILE A 79 9.94 4.18 -13.04
C ILE A 79 9.57 5.67 -13.07
N PRO A 80 8.36 6.11 -12.63
CA PRO A 80 8.04 7.52 -12.51
C PRO A 80 9.00 8.29 -11.60
N PHE A 81 9.48 7.67 -10.51
CA PHE A 81 10.41 8.31 -9.59
C PHE A 81 11.78 8.57 -10.22
N ILE A 82 12.33 7.59 -10.94
CA ILE A 82 13.59 7.79 -11.70
C ILE A 82 13.44 8.93 -12.71
N LYS A 83 12.32 8.95 -13.44
CA LYS A 83 12.05 10.01 -14.40
C LYS A 83 11.87 11.37 -13.71
N PHE A 84 11.20 11.43 -12.57
CA PHE A 84 11.11 12.64 -11.75
C PHE A 84 12.50 13.20 -11.41
N LEU A 85 13.42 12.33 -10.97
CA LEU A 85 14.77 12.72 -10.60
C LEU A 85 15.62 13.18 -11.80
N SER A 86 15.35 12.66 -13.00
CA SER A 86 16.13 12.99 -14.20
C SER A 86 16.06 14.47 -14.59
N ASN A 87 14.96 15.16 -14.25
CA ASN A 87 14.79 16.59 -14.48
C ASN A 87 13.96 17.27 -13.38
N LEU A 88 14.51 17.32 -12.18
CA LEU A 88 13.85 17.84 -10.99
C LEU A 88 13.22 19.22 -11.16
N LYS A 89 13.95 20.15 -11.84
CA LYS A 89 13.48 21.54 -11.99
C LYS A 89 12.17 21.65 -12.77
N VAL A 90 11.99 20.82 -13.79
CA VAL A 90 10.78 20.82 -14.62
C VAL A 90 9.70 19.94 -13.98
N ASN A 91 10.09 18.76 -13.52
CA ASN A 91 9.15 17.76 -13.04
C ASN A 91 8.50 18.11 -11.69
N MET A 92 9.18 18.91 -10.85
CA MET A 92 8.66 19.32 -9.54
C MET A 92 7.33 20.08 -9.63
N PHE A 93 7.05 20.74 -10.75
CA PHE A 93 5.82 21.50 -10.96
C PHE A 93 4.77 20.74 -11.80
N ARG A 94 5.06 19.53 -12.25
CA ARG A 94 4.09 18.71 -12.97
C ARG A 94 3.09 18.07 -11.97
N PRO A 95 1.79 18.27 -12.17
CA PRO A 95 0.76 17.80 -11.23
C PRO A 95 0.75 16.28 -11.07
N GLU A 96 1.17 15.53 -12.09
CA GLU A 96 1.25 14.07 -12.09
C GLU A 96 2.22 13.56 -11.00
N TYR A 97 3.40 14.18 -10.90
CA TYR A 97 4.40 13.78 -9.90
C TYR A 97 4.02 14.22 -8.48
N LEU A 98 3.37 15.39 -8.33
CA LEU A 98 2.83 15.82 -7.06
C LEU A 98 1.74 14.86 -6.58
N PHE A 99 0.87 14.43 -7.48
CA PHE A 99 -0.17 13.46 -7.15
C PHE A 99 0.43 12.10 -6.74
N LEU A 100 1.40 11.57 -7.49
CA LEU A 100 2.08 10.31 -7.16
C LEU A 100 2.77 10.39 -5.79
N GLY A 101 3.48 11.49 -5.51
CA GLY A 101 4.11 11.73 -4.20
C GLY A 101 3.10 11.77 -3.06
N THR A 102 1.99 12.47 -3.25
CA THR A 102 0.88 12.52 -2.30
C THR A 102 0.28 11.13 -2.08
N PHE A 103 0.06 10.35 -3.14
CA PHE A 103 -0.45 8.99 -3.02
C PHE A 103 0.49 8.09 -2.21
N VAL A 104 1.80 8.16 -2.46
CA VAL A 104 2.79 7.39 -1.67
C VAL A 104 2.73 7.81 -0.19
N ALA A 105 2.71 9.12 0.10
CA ALA A 105 2.64 9.62 1.47
C ALA A 105 1.36 9.14 2.19
N LEU A 106 0.22 9.23 1.51
CA LEU A 106 -1.06 8.76 2.06
C LEU A 106 -1.10 7.24 2.22
N SER A 107 -0.43 6.47 1.36
CA SER A 107 -0.36 5.00 1.45
C SER A 107 0.36 4.51 2.71
N LEU A 108 1.19 5.35 3.33
CA LEU A 108 1.82 5.05 4.62
C LEU A 108 0.83 5.12 5.81
N THR A 109 -0.25 5.86 5.66
CA THR A 109 -1.20 6.16 6.75
C THR A 109 -2.61 5.66 6.51
N GLY A 110 -2.89 5.04 5.36
CA GLY A 110 -4.22 4.59 5.00
C GLY A 110 -4.26 3.43 4.00
N ASP A 111 -5.42 2.79 3.91
CA ASP A 111 -5.71 1.68 3.00
C ASP A 111 -6.22 2.19 1.65
N PHE A 112 -5.47 3.10 1.02
CA PHE A 112 -5.91 3.78 -0.20
C PHE A 112 -6.08 2.83 -1.38
N ILE A 113 -5.34 1.71 -1.41
CA ILE A 113 -5.46 0.71 -2.48
C ILE A 113 -6.84 0.04 -2.46
N GLN A 114 -7.44 -0.13 -1.28
CA GLN A 114 -8.78 -0.70 -1.15
C GLN A 114 -9.89 0.28 -1.50
N ASN A 115 -9.60 1.59 -1.53
CA ASN A 115 -10.57 2.59 -1.93
C ASN A 115 -10.64 2.66 -3.45
N HIS A 116 -11.68 2.06 -4.03
CA HIS A 116 -11.87 1.96 -5.48
C HIS A 116 -11.77 3.31 -6.21
N SER A 117 -12.36 4.37 -5.66
CA SER A 117 -12.34 5.69 -6.28
C SER A 117 -10.93 6.27 -6.35
N ILE A 118 -10.19 6.19 -5.24
CA ILE A 118 -8.82 6.69 -5.17
C ILE A 118 -7.89 5.84 -6.05
N SER A 119 -8.08 4.51 -6.04
CA SER A 119 -7.29 3.60 -6.88
C SER A 119 -7.49 3.89 -8.37
N VAL A 120 -8.71 4.14 -8.83
CA VAL A 120 -8.97 4.50 -10.23
C VAL A 120 -8.24 5.78 -10.61
N ILE A 121 -8.35 6.85 -9.80
CA ILE A 121 -7.66 8.12 -10.06
C ILE A 121 -6.14 7.90 -10.10
N PHE A 122 -5.61 7.11 -9.17
CA PHE A 122 -4.20 6.76 -9.13
C PHE A 122 -3.74 6.06 -10.41
N PHE A 123 -4.44 5.01 -10.86
CA PHE A 123 -4.05 4.27 -12.06
C PHE A 123 -4.18 5.10 -13.33
N VAL A 124 -5.20 5.97 -13.44
CA VAL A 124 -5.33 6.90 -14.58
C VAL A 124 -4.16 7.87 -14.62
N THR A 125 -3.78 8.46 -13.47
CA THR A 125 -2.65 9.39 -13.39
C THR A 125 -1.33 8.68 -13.71
N LEU A 126 -1.15 7.47 -13.17
CA LEU A 126 0.02 6.65 -13.43
C LEU A 126 0.15 6.31 -14.92
N PHE A 127 -0.94 5.88 -15.56
CA PHE A 127 -0.97 5.58 -16.99
C PHE A 127 -0.60 6.80 -17.84
N LYS A 128 -1.15 7.97 -17.50
CA LYS A 128 -0.77 9.23 -18.16
C LYS A 128 0.73 9.51 -18.02
N THR A 129 1.27 9.36 -16.80
CA THR A 129 2.71 9.55 -16.57
C THR A 129 3.56 8.61 -17.44
N PHE A 130 3.15 7.34 -17.60
CA PHE A 130 3.85 6.40 -18.47
C PHE A 130 3.77 6.78 -19.96
N GLN A 131 2.61 7.26 -20.42
CA GLN A 131 2.46 7.75 -21.80
C GLN A 131 3.38 8.93 -22.07
N ASP A 132 3.45 9.90 -21.16
CA ASP A 132 4.32 11.07 -21.32
C ASP A 132 5.81 10.65 -21.36
N ILE A 133 6.20 9.66 -20.52
CA ILE A 133 7.55 9.09 -20.54
C ILE A 133 7.89 8.44 -21.88
N SER A 134 6.92 7.74 -22.51
CA SER A 134 7.16 7.03 -23.77
C SER A 134 7.25 7.95 -24.98
N ASN A 135 6.76 9.18 -24.87
CA ASN A 135 6.76 10.17 -25.95
C ASN A 135 7.95 11.13 -25.92
N GLU A 136 8.78 11.07 -24.88
CA GLU A 136 10.05 11.82 -24.73
C GLU A 136 11.25 11.02 -25.24
#